data_091492f37012eb0d69ac992e24e01dc3
#
_entry.id   091492f37012eb0d69ac992e24e01dc3
#
_cell.length_a   1.000
_cell.length_b   1.000
_cell.length_c   1.000
_cell.angle_alpha   90.00
_cell.angle_beta   90.00
_cell.angle_gamma   90.00
#
_symmetry.space_group_name_H-M   'P 1'
#
loop_
_entity.id
_entity.type
_entity.pdbx_description
1 polymer ?
#
loop_
_entity_poly.entity_id
_entity_poly.type
_entity_poly.pdbx_seq_one_letter_code
_entity_poly.pdbx_strand_id
1 'polypeptide(L)'
;MSKTKPIPPKLFTALTTNPYINKLYIFGSRAVFDDDQFSDIDLTVITDYPVAAEAYTRKILNDQFGIIATYTITQNDHEVARSFFLSSMSLFHKIYIGFSLPDKTKLFPNSTLIFQNDHADQPAKKSGKIWTESDEQHNYLDVLMGSLRYIKHQYRQEYWSAYKCYRGFIEQLAQSRIESQSSTDRYKELDKKHNDEILGLFFSGDLHAKEQKYYEFVKKLIDEKQLLPKFSDGVLKIWKEYLDK
;
A
#
# COMPACT_ATOMS: atom_id res chain seq x y z
N MET A 1 25.09 7.06 20.19
CA MET A 1 24.53 6.75 18.86
C MET A 1 23.35 7.66 18.65
N SER A 2 23.39 8.53 17.66
CA SER A 2 22.23 9.39 17.28
C SER A 2 21.14 8.46 16.75
N LYS A 3 20.02 8.34 17.50
CA LYS A 3 18.85 7.64 17.00
C LYS A 3 18.36 8.40 15.77
N THR A 4 18.48 7.78 14.59
CA THR A 4 17.95 8.35 13.36
C THR A 4 16.47 8.69 13.54
N LYS A 5 16.05 9.85 13.05
CA LYS A 5 14.62 10.22 13.11
C LYS A 5 13.82 9.14 12.37
N PRO A 6 12.73 8.65 12.95
CA PRO A 6 11.95 7.56 12.38
C PRO A 6 11.30 7.90 11.02
N ILE A 7 11.29 9.18 10.62
CA ILE A 7 10.78 9.69 9.36
C ILE A 7 11.85 10.56 8.68
N PRO A 8 12.00 10.51 7.33
CA PRO A 8 12.86 11.41 6.59
C PRO A 8 12.55 12.87 6.93
N PRO A 9 13.56 13.73 7.25
CA PRO A 9 13.32 15.10 7.72
C PRO A 9 12.45 15.96 6.80
N LYS A 10 12.65 15.86 5.48
CA LYS A 10 11.82 16.59 4.50
C LYS A 10 10.36 16.17 4.54
N LEU A 11 10.09 14.87 4.68
CA LEU A 11 8.74 14.35 4.81
C LEU A 11 8.09 14.79 6.13
N PHE A 12 8.84 14.73 7.23
CA PHE A 12 8.36 15.23 8.51
C PHE A 12 7.98 16.70 8.45
N THR A 13 8.85 17.56 7.90
CA THR A 13 8.56 18.99 7.71
C THR A 13 7.32 19.19 6.84
N ALA A 14 7.20 18.46 5.71
CA ALA A 14 6.04 18.57 4.84
C ALA A 14 4.73 18.23 5.57
N LEU A 15 4.72 17.18 6.40
CA LEU A 15 3.53 16.78 7.15
C LEU A 15 3.19 17.80 8.25
N THR A 16 4.18 18.29 8.98
CA THR A 16 3.96 19.21 10.11
C THR A 16 3.59 20.64 9.70
N THR A 17 3.72 20.99 8.41
CA THR A 17 3.19 22.25 7.86
C THR A 17 1.70 22.20 7.53
N ASN A 18 1.07 21.03 7.61
CA ASN A 18 -0.37 20.89 7.39
C ASN A 18 -1.14 21.49 8.59
N PRO A 19 -1.92 22.59 8.38
CA PRO A 19 -2.61 23.30 9.47
C PRO A 19 -3.75 22.50 10.10
N TYR A 20 -4.18 21.40 9.47
CA TYR A 20 -5.25 20.54 9.98
C TYR A 20 -4.73 19.43 10.90
N ILE A 21 -3.43 19.27 11.09
CA ILE A 21 -2.85 18.22 11.93
C ILE A 21 -2.71 18.72 13.36
N ASN A 22 -3.50 18.14 14.28
CA ASN A 22 -3.39 18.42 15.72
C ASN A 22 -2.26 17.56 16.33
N LYS A 23 -2.22 16.24 16.03
CA LYS A 23 -1.18 15.34 16.49
C LYS A 23 -0.77 14.38 15.40
N LEU A 24 0.51 14.01 15.40
CA LEU A 24 1.06 13.01 14.49
C LEU A 24 1.76 11.92 15.30
N TYR A 25 1.35 10.68 15.10
CA TYR A 25 1.94 9.51 15.69
C TYR A 25 2.61 8.66 14.61
N ILE A 26 3.71 8.02 14.97
CA ILE A 26 4.30 6.93 14.19
C ILE A 26 4.04 5.61 14.89
N PHE A 27 3.81 4.54 14.13
CA PHE A 27 3.67 3.18 14.64
C PHE A 27 4.39 2.17 13.74
N GLY A 28 4.24 0.86 14.01
CA GLY A 28 4.94 -0.19 13.26
C GLY A 28 6.42 -0.29 13.59
N SER A 29 7.21 -0.91 12.72
CA SER A 29 8.63 -1.20 12.96
C SER A 29 9.47 0.04 13.24
N ARG A 30 9.19 1.16 12.56
CA ARG A 30 9.92 2.42 12.76
C ARG A 30 9.68 3.06 14.11
N ALA A 31 8.54 2.83 14.74
CA ALA A 31 8.25 3.36 16.07
C ALA A 31 9.07 2.67 17.16
N VAL A 32 9.44 1.41 16.94
CA VAL A 32 10.22 0.59 17.87
C VAL A 32 11.68 0.44 17.47
N PHE A 33 12.14 1.15 16.42
CA PHE A 33 13.48 1.08 15.86
C PHE A 33 13.91 -0.33 15.41
N ASP A 34 12.95 -1.10 14.91
CA ASP A 34 13.11 -2.42 14.30
C ASP A 34 12.83 -2.37 12.79
N ASP A 35 13.20 -1.24 12.17
CA ASP A 35 13.01 -1.01 10.74
C ASP A 35 14.22 -1.48 9.93
N ASP A 36 13.91 -1.98 8.75
CA ASP A 36 14.87 -2.40 7.73
C ASP A 36 14.69 -1.59 6.43
N GLN A 37 15.50 -1.93 5.42
CA GLN A 37 15.43 -1.29 4.10
C GLN A 37 14.11 -1.51 3.34
N PHE A 38 13.19 -2.32 3.86
CA PHE A 38 11.89 -2.61 3.28
C PHE A 38 10.73 -2.07 4.13
N SER A 39 11.02 -1.42 5.27
CA SER A 39 10.00 -1.00 6.22
C SER A 39 9.20 0.19 5.73
N ASP A 40 7.88 0.07 5.80
CA ASP A 40 6.94 1.14 5.50
C ASP A 40 7.06 2.31 6.50
N ILE A 41 6.44 3.43 6.20
CA ILE A 41 6.24 4.54 7.12
C ILE A 41 4.77 4.56 7.50
N ASP A 42 4.46 4.18 8.74
CA ASP A 42 3.09 4.05 9.23
C ASP A 42 2.77 5.18 10.20
N LEU A 43 1.79 6.01 9.84
CA LEU A 43 1.42 7.24 10.55
C LEU A 43 -0.06 7.28 10.91
N THR A 44 -0.36 7.84 12.09
CA THR A 44 -1.69 8.24 12.49
C THR A 44 -1.73 9.73 12.78
N VAL A 45 -2.64 10.43 12.12
CA VAL A 45 -2.93 11.85 12.31
C VAL A 45 -4.23 11.98 13.10
N ILE A 46 -4.18 12.72 14.19
CA ILE A 46 -5.39 13.18 14.90
C ILE A 46 -5.72 14.57 14.40
N THR A 47 -6.97 14.75 13.96
CA THR A 47 -7.46 15.98 13.35
C THR A 47 -8.97 16.11 13.52
N ASP A 48 -9.47 17.34 13.63
CA ASP A 48 -10.92 17.61 13.62
C ASP A 48 -11.52 17.57 12.20
N TYR A 49 -10.67 17.49 11.16
CA TYR A 49 -11.06 17.55 9.75
C TYR A 49 -10.34 16.50 8.91
N PRO A 50 -10.65 15.18 9.04
CA PRO A 50 -9.92 14.11 8.37
C PRO A 50 -9.79 14.27 6.85
N VAL A 51 -10.89 14.65 6.18
CA VAL A 51 -10.92 14.83 4.72
C VAL A 51 -10.05 16.02 4.28
N ALA A 52 -10.12 17.15 5.01
CA ALA A 52 -9.31 18.34 4.68
C ALA A 52 -7.81 18.09 4.95
N ALA A 53 -7.49 17.43 6.06
CA ALA A 53 -6.13 17.05 6.41
C ALA A 53 -5.52 16.11 5.37
N GLU A 54 -6.28 15.11 4.90
CA GLU A 54 -5.85 14.22 3.81
C GLU A 54 -5.62 14.99 2.52
N ALA A 55 -6.59 15.78 2.09
CA ALA A 55 -6.49 16.53 0.82
C ALA A 55 -5.29 17.49 0.80
N TYR A 56 -5.02 18.16 1.91
CA TYR A 56 -3.86 19.04 2.07
C TYR A 56 -2.55 18.25 2.08
N THR A 57 -2.49 17.13 2.84
CA THR A 57 -1.33 16.24 2.86
C THR A 57 -1.04 15.68 1.48
N ARG A 58 -2.05 15.19 0.76
CA ARG A 58 -1.91 14.66 -0.59
C ARG A 58 -1.37 15.72 -1.56
N LYS A 59 -1.85 16.97 -1.46
CA LYS A 59 -1.33 18.08 -2.25
C LYS A 59 0.16 18.31 -1.98
N ILE A 60 0.57 18.42 -0.72
CA ILE A 60 1.97 18.64 -0.35
C ILE A 60 2.86 17.48 -0.80
N LEU A 61 2.42 16.23 -0.58
CA LEU A 61 3.17 15.05 -1.00
C LEU A 61 3.34 15.01 -2.52
N ASN A 62 2.29 15.36 -3.27
CA ASN A 62 2.38 15.44 -4.71
C ASN A 62 3.36 16.54 -5.18
N ASP A 63 3.25 17.74 -4.63
CA ASP A 63 4.02 18.91 -5.04
C ASP A 63 5.52 18.75 -4.71
N GLN A 64 5.85 18.13 -3.57
CA GLN A 64 7.25 18.03 -3.11
C GLN A 64 7.94 16.71 -3.44
N PHE A 65 7.20 15.61 -3.60
CA PHE A 65 7.77 14.26 -3.74
C PHE A 65 7.26 13.53 -4.98
N GLY A 66 6.17 14.00 -5.60
CA GLY A 66 5.54 13.37 -6.75
C GLY A 66 4.84 12.05 -6.38
N ILE A 67 3.53 12.08 -6.19
CA ILE A 67 2.75 10.86 -5.97
C ILE A 67 2.65 10.09 -7.28
N ILE A 68 3.03 8.80 -7.27
CA ILE A 68 2.92 7.91 -8.43
C ILE A 68 1.76 6.92 -8.30
N ALA A 69 1.33 6.64 -7.07
CA ALA A 69 0.12 5.87 -6.78
C ALA A 69 -0.42 6.23 -5.40
N THR A 70 -1.74 6.11 -5.24
CA THR A 70 -2.44 6.23 -3.96
C THR A 70 -3.43 5.08 -3.83
N TYR A 71 -3.47 4.45 -2.66
CA TYR A 71 -4.36 3.34 -2.36
C TYR A 71 -5.23 3.68 -1.15
N THR A 72 -6.56 3.65 -1.32
CA THR A 72 -7.52 3.90 -0.24
C THR A 72 -7.70 2.64 0.60
N ILE A 73 -7.52 2.77 1.91
CA ILE A 73 -7.69 1.67 2.86
C ILE A 73 -9.03 1.81 3.57
N THR A 74 -9.32 3.02 4.06
CA THR A 74 -10.58 3.35 4.73
C THR A 74 -11.01 4.75 4.33
N GLN A 75 -12.31 4.92 4.15
CA GLN A 75 -12.90 6.24 3.95
C GLN A 75 -14.33 6.26 4.46
N ASN A 76 -14.56 7.02 5.51
CA ASN A 76 -15.87 7.28 6.10
C ASN A 76 -15.89 8.66 6.74
N ASP A 77 -16.97 9.01 7.44
CA ASP A 77 -17.16 10.34 8.04
C ASP A 77 -16.17 10.66 9.19
N HIS A 78 -15.50 9.65 9.74
CA HIS A 78 -14.66 9.77 10.93
C HIS A 78 -13.19 9.50 10.65
N GLU A 79 -12.89 8.82 9.54
CA GLU A 79 -11.57 8.38 9.21
C GLU A 79 -11.33 8.35 7.69
N VAL A 80 -10.16 8.82 7.29
CA VAL A 80 -9.61 8.62 5.94
C VAL A 80 -8.24 8.00 6.07
N ALA A 81 -8.03 6.79 5.56
CA ALA A 81 -6.74 6.13 5.59
C ALA A 81 -6.25 5.79 4.17
N ARG A 82 -5.00 6.16 3.87
CA ARG A 82 -4.39 5.97 2.55
C ARG A 82 -2.95 5.50 2.64
N SER A 83 -2.55 4.75 1.64
CA SER A 83 -1.14 4.52 1.33
C SER A 83 -0.72 5.35 0.13
N PHE A 84 0.42 6.03 0.24
CA PHE A 84 1.02 6.84 -0.82
C PHE A 84 2.33 6.20 -1.27
N PHE A 85 2.53 6.18 -2.59
CA PHE A 85 3.79 5.79 -3.22
C PHE A 85 4.39 7.02 -3.89
N LEU A 86 5.63 7.36 -3.54
CA LEU A 86 6.28 8.58 -3.98
C LEU A 86 7.40 8.28 -4.98
N SER A 87 7.53 9.10 -6.02
CA SER A 87 8.57 8.93 -7.04
C SER A 87 9.99 9.06 -6.51
N SER A 88 10.17 9.74 -5.39
CA SER A 88 11.45 9.95 -4.73
C SER A 88 11.84 8.83 -3.76
N MET A 89 11.01 7.79 -3.60
CA MET A 89 11.22 6.68 -2.67
C MET A 89 11.16 5.33 -3.37
N SER A 90 11.78 4.31 -2.77
CA SER A 90 11.58 2.93 -3.24
C SER A 90 10.12 2.52 -3.10
N LEU A 91 9.62 1.72 -4.03
CA LEU A 91 8.25 1.17 -3.98
C LEU A 91 8.03 0.20 -2.81
N PHE A 92 9.10 -0.26 -2.16
CA PHE A 92 8.98 -0.99 -0.90
C PHE A 92 8.62 -0.09 0.29
N HIS A 93 8.78 1.23 0.18
CA HIS A 93 8.50 2.19 1.23
C HIS A 93 7.21 2.96 0.96
N LYS A 94 6.07 2.30 1.10
CA LYS A 94 4.81 3.04 1.09
C LYS A 94 4.68 3.88 2.37
N ILE A 95 3.99 4.99 2.26
CA ILE A 95 3.62 5.82 3.40
C ILE A 95 2.15 5.58 3.68
N TYR A 96 1.85 4.91 4.78
CA TYR A 96 0.48 4.80 5.28
C TYR A 96 0.19 6.00 6.19
N ILE A 97 -0.96 6.64 5.99
CA ILE A 97 -1.44 7.72 6.87
C ILE A 97 -2.94 7.52 7.11
N GLY A 98 -3.30 7.30 8.37
CA GLY A 98 -4.68 7.35 8.85
C GLY A 98 -4.97 8.73 9.45
N PHE A 99 -6.02 9.39 8.99
CA PHE A 99 -6.53 10.67 9.49
C PHE A 99 -7.83 10.41 10.23
N SER A 100 -7.88 10.65 11.53
CA SER A 100 -9.02 10.28 12.36
C SER A 100 -9.42 11.41 13.30
N LEU A 101 -10.72 11.45 13.64
CA LEU A 101 -11.24 12.33 14.69
C LEU A 101 -10.67 11.95 16.07
N PRO A 102 -10.46 12.93 16.98
CA PRO A 102 -9.86 12.68 18.29
C PRO A 102 -10.59 11.62 19.13
N ASP A 103 -11.92 11.65 19.12
CA ASP A 103 -12.79 10.75 19.89
C ASP A 103 -13.01 9.37 19.25
N LYS A 104 -12.59 9.19 18.01
CA LYS A 104 -12.71 7.94 17.25
C LYS A 104 -11.38 7.23 17.03
N THR A 105 -10.26 7.89 17.32
CA THR A 105 -8.93 7.35 17.09
C THR A 105 -8.61 6.22 18.08
N LYS A 106 -8.31 5.04 17.52
CA LYS A 106 -7.65 3.94 18.25
C LYS A 106 -6.19 3.89 17.81
N LEU A 107 -5.30 4.27 18.71
CA LEU A 107 -3.87 4.17 18.42
C LEU A 107 -3.44 2.70 18.35
N PHE A 108 -2.57 2.40 17.39
CA PHE A 108 -1.94 1.09 17.29
C PHE A 108 -0.99 0.85 18.48
N PRO A 109 -0.75 -0.42 18.86
CA PRO A 109 0.29 -0.73 19.83
C PRO A 109 1.63 -0.08 19.44
N ASN A 110 2.36 0.39 20.43
CA ASN A 110 3.67 1.06 20.24
C ASN A 110 3.62 2.36 19.43
N SER A 111 2.46 3.01 19.31
CA SER A 111 2.38 4.34 18.71
C SER A 111 3.14 5.37 19.55
N THR A 112 4.02 6.13 18.88
CA THR A 112 4.82 7.19 19.50
C THR A 112 4.41 8.54 18.95
N LEU A 113 4.07 9.50 19.84
CA LEU A 113 3.80 10.88 19.44
C LEU A 113 5.09 11.54 18.96
N ILE A 114 5.07 12.07 17.73
CA ILE A 114 6.23 12.72 17.11
C ILE A 114 6.01 14.20 16.80
N PHE A 115 4.75 14.65 16.79
CA PHE A 115 4.41 16.05 16.61
C PHE A 115 3.07 16.35 17.28
N GLN A 116 2.96 17.52 17.92
CA GLN A 116 1.74 18.09 18.45
C GLN A 116 1.69 19.58 18.13
N ASN A 117 0.55 20.03 17.63
CA ASN A 117 0.26 21.43 17.37
C ASN A 117 -0.82 21.87 18.39
N ASP A 118 -0.41 22.63 19.39
CA ASP A 118 -1.31 23.14 20.43
C ASP A 118 -2.15 24.36 19.96
N HIS A 119 -1.80 24.89 18.79
CA HIS A 119 -2.41 26.07 18.19
C HIS A 119 -2.87 25.81 16.75
N ALA A 120 -3.45 24.63 16.49
CA ALA A 120 -4.04 24.38 15.19
C ALA A 120 -5.10 25.46 14.91
N ASP A 121 -4.71 26.47 14.14
CA ASP A 121 -5.66 27.46 13.63
C ASP A 121 -6.73 26.68 12.85
N GLN A 122 -7.94 26.68 13.39
CA GLN A 122 -9.06 26.01 12.73
C GLN A 122 -9.35 26.76 11.43
N PRO A 123 -8.99 26.24 10.27
CA PRO A 123 -9.27 26.94 9.03
C PRO A 123 -10.79 27.04 8.84
N ALA A 124 -11.25 28.19 8.43
CA ALA A 124 -12.66 28.50 8.26
C ALA A 124 -13.42 27.64 7.22
N LYS A 125 -12.76 26.73 6.50
CA LYS A 125 -13.37 25.87 5.47
C LYS A 125 -13.23 24.40 5.79
N LYS A 126 -14.35 23.78 6.13
CA LYS A 126 -14.54 22.35 6.43
C LYS A 126 -14.55 21.42 5.19
N SER A 127 -14.39 21.93 3.99
CA SER A 127 -14.66 21.13 2.77
C SER A 127 -13.38 20.77 2.03
N GLY A 128 -12.91 19.55 2.24
CA GLY A 128 -12.08 18.84 1.27
C GLY A 128 -12.99 18.07 0.30
N LYS A 129 -12.63 17.98 -0.99
CA LYS A 129 -13.29 17.07 -1.91
C LYS A 129 -12.79 15.66 -1.59
N ILE A 130 -13.71 14.78 -1.25
CA ILE A 130 -13.41 13.35 -1.11
C ILE A 130 -12.89 12.85 -2.45
N TRP A 131 -11.66 12.33 -2.46
CA TRP A 131 -11.07 11.67 -3.62
C TRP A 131 -11.08 10.17 -3.41
N THR A 132 -11.50 9.42 -4.43
CA THR A 132 -11.43 7.96 -4.47
C THR A 132 -10.85 7.54 -5.81
N GLU A 133 -10.01 6.52 -5.81
CA GLU A 133 -9.68 5.79 -7.02
C GLU A 133 -10.91 5.01 -7.52
N SER A 134 -10.94 4.70 -8.81
CA SER A 134 -11.93 3.78 -9.34
C SER A 134 -11.72 2.36 -8.81
N ASP A 135 -12.79 1.55 -8.77
CA ASP A 135 -12.68 0.13 -8.34
C ASP A 135 -11.66 -0.63 -9.21
N GLU A 136 -11.59 -0.32 -10.50
CA GLU A 136 -10.61 -0.91 -11.40
C GLU A 136 -9.18 -0.56 -10.98
N GLN A 137 -8.91 0.71 -10.67
CA GLN A 137 -7.59 1.15 -10.21
C GLN A 137 -7.25 0.56 -8.83
N HIS A 138 -8.23 0.45 -7.95
CA HIS A 138 -8.06 -0.16 -6.63
C HIS A 138 -7.66 -1.64 -6.76
N ASN A 139 -8.41 -2.42 -7.53
CA ASN A 139 -8.12 -3.83 -7.77
C ASN A 139 -6.76 -4.04 -8.46
N TYR A 140 -6.44 -3.18 -9.43
CA TYR A 140 -5.14 -3.20 -10.09
C TYR A 140 -3.98 -2.96 -9.10
N LEU A 141 -4.10 -1.94 -8.26
CA LEU A 141 -3.10 -1.64 -7.23
C LEU A 141 -2.96 -2.77 -6.21
N ASP A 142 -4.06 -3.42 -5.83
CA ASP A 142 -4.01 -4.53 -4.86
C ASP A 142 -3.18 -5.71 -5.38
N VAL A 143 -3.32 -6.05 -6.67
CA VAL A 143 -2.49 -7.07 -7.33
C VAL A 143 -1.00 -6.67 -7.32
N LEU A 144 -0.69 -5.45 -7.75
CA LEU A 144 0.69 -4.99 -7.84
C LEU A 144 1.35 -4.87 -6.46
N MET A 145 0.63 -4.36 -5.46
CA MET A 145 1.11 -4.31 -4.07
C MET A 145 1.28 -5.71 -3.46
N GLY A 146 0.40 -6.64 -3.80
CA GLY A 146 0.53 -8.05 -3.41
C GLY A 146 1.83 -8.65 -3.93
N SER A 147 2.16 -8.37 -5.19
CA SER A 147 3.40 -8.83 -5.82
C SER A 147 4.67 -8.22 -5.20
N LEU A 148 4.65 -6.92 -4.88
CA LEU A 148 5.75 -6.27 -4.17
C LEU A 148 5.92 -6.83 -2.75
N ARG A 149 4.82 -7.09 -2.03
CA ARG A 149 4.85 -7.73 -0.70
C ARG A 149 5.46 -9.14 -0.77
N TYR A 150 5.15 -9.91 -1.83
CA TYR A 150 5.77 -11.21 -2.06
C TYR A 150 7.29 -11.10 -2.11
N ILE A 151 7.83 -10.24 -3.00
CA ILE A 151 9.28 -10.03 -3.14
C ILE A 151 9.91 -9.53 -1.83
N LYS A 152 9.26 -8.58 -1.14
CA LYS A 152 9.69 -8.08 0.16
C LYS A 152 9.86 -9.20 1.19
N HIS A 153 8.90 -10.11 1.29
CA HIS A 153 8.94 -11.24 2.21
C HIS A 153 10.01 -12.27 1.80
N GLN A 154 10.24 -12.47 0.49
CA GLN A 154 11.33 -13.33 0.01
C GLN A 154 12.70 -12.76 0.42
N TYR A 155 12.94 -11.47 0.26
CA TYR A 155 14.18 -10.83 0.71
C TYR A 155 14.41 -10.91 2.22
N ARG A 156 13.34 -10.93 3.00
CA ARG A 156 13.37 -11.10 4.46
C ARG A 156 13.44 -12.55 4.92
N GLN A 157 13.36 -13.51 4.00
CA GLN A 157 13.23 -14.95 4.29
C GLN A 157 11.99 -15.28 5.15
N GLU A 158 10.97 -14.48 5.03
CA GLU A 158 9.67 -14.66 5.70
C GLU A 158 8.74 -15.53 4.82
N TYR A 159 9.13 -16.78 4.60
CA TYR A 159 8.53 -17.68 3.59
C TYR A 159 7.02 -17.93 3.79
N TRP A 160 6.54 -17.93 5.04
CA TRP A 160 5.11 -18.07 5.29
C TRP A 160 4.31 -16.85 4.82
N SER A 161 4.84 -15.65 5.02
CA SER A 161 4.23 -14.40 4.55
C SER A 161 4.29 -14.30 3.02
N ALA A 162 5.41 -14.70 2.41
CA ALA A 162 5.54 -14.82 0.96
C ALA A 162 4.51 -15.80 0.39
N TYR A 163 4.34 -16.98 1.01
CA TYR A 163 3.33 -17.96 0.60
C TYR A 163 1.90 -17.38 0.64
N LYS A 164 1.55 -16.61 1.68
CA LYS A 164 0.23 -15.94 1.74
C LYS A 164 0.01 -14.97 0.58
N CYS A 165 1.05 -14.19 0.22
CA CYS A 165 0.97 -13.29 -0.92
C CYS A 165 0.81 -14.07 -2.23
N TYR A 166 1.56 -15.16 -2.41
CA TYR A 166 1.47 -16.03 -3.59
C TYR A 166 0.08 -16.70 -3.70
N ARG A 167 -0.47 -17.19 -2.60
CA ARG A 167 -1.83 -17.74 -2.57
C ARG A 167 -2.86 -16.69 -2.99
N GLY A 168 -2.77 -15.48 -2.46
CA GLY A 168 -3.63 -14.35 -2.87
C GLY A 168 -3.54 -14.06 -4.37
N PHE A 169 -2.35 -14.12 -4.96
CA PHE A 169 -2.16 -14.02 -6.40
C PHE A 169 -2.92 -15.12 -7.15
N ILE A 170 -2.82 -16.38 -6.73
CA ILE A 170 -3.54 -17.49 -7.39
C ILE A 170 -5.06 -17.29 -7.29
N GLU A 171 -5.56 -16.85 -6.13
CA GLU A 171 -6.98 -16.54 -5.95
C GLU A 171 -7.43 -15.42 -6.90
N GLN A 172 -6.62 -14.36 -7.08
CA GLN A 172 -6.91 -13.28 -8.02
C GLN A 172 -6.84 -13.72 -9.48
N LEU A 173 -5.85 -14.54 -9.84
CA LEU A 173 -5.75 -15.15 -11.16
C LEU A 173 -6.98 -15.99 -11.47
N ALA A 174 -7.40 -16.80 -10.52
CA ALA A 174 -8.59 -17.62 -10.62
C ALA A 174 -9.85 -16.76 -10.82
N GLN A 175 -10.01 -15.70 -10.03
CA GLN A 175 -11.15 -14.79 -10.12
C GLN A 175 -11.20 -14.03 -11.46
N SER A 176 -10.06 -13.65 -12.02
CA SER A 176 -10.00 -12.93 -13.31
C SER A 176 -10.48 -13.76 -14.52
N ARG A 177 -10.60 -15.08 -14.36
CA ARG A 177 -10.99 -16.03 -15.41
C ARG A 177 -12.42 -16.55 -15.29
N ILE A 178 -13.18 -16.08 -14.31
CA ILE A 178 -14.50 -16.59 -14.00
C ILE A 178 -15.56 -15.55 -14.33
N GLU A 179 -16.54 -15.94 -15.13
CA GLU A 179 -17.70 -15.11 -15.47
C GLU A 179 -18.82 -15.21 -14.44
N SER A 180 -18.82 -16.25 -13.58
CA SER A 180 -19.90 -16.51 -12.62
C SER A 180 -19.89 -15.56 -11.42
N GLN A 181 -21.06 -15.01 -11.07
CA GLN A 181 -21.21 -14.12 -9.90
C GLN A 181 -21.37 -14.91 -8.57
N SER A 182 -21.76 -16.19 -8.62
CA SER A 182 -21.91 -17.05 -7.44
C SER A 182 -20.57 -17.63 -6.97
N SER A 183 -20.24 -17.51 -5.68
CA SER A 183 -19.00 -18.07 -5.13
C SER A 183 -18.90 -19.59 -5.31
N THR A 184 -19.99 -20.32 -5.15
CA THR A 184 -20.03 -21.78 -5.30
C THR A 184 -19.83 -22.22 -6.76
N ASP A 185 -20.40 -21.49 -7.72
CA ASP A 185 -20.26 -21.80 -9.15
C ASP A 185 -18.88 -21.40 -9.67
N ARG A 186 -18.25 -20.39 -9.08
CA ARG A 186 -16.85 -20.02 -9.36
C ARG A 186 -15.88 -21.17 -9.06
N TYR A 187 -15.96 -21.79 -7.90
CA TYR A 187 -15.10 -22.92 -7.56
C TYR A 187 -15.32 -24.11 -8.50
N LYS A 188 -16.57 -24.42 -8.85
CA LYS A 188 -16.89 -25.48 -9.82
C LYS A 188 -16.37 -25.20 -11.23
N GLU A 189 -16.39 -23.95 -11.64
CA GLU A 189 -15.86 -23.53 -12.94
C GLU A 189 -14.33 -23.63 -12.97
N LEU A 190 -13.65 -23.21 -11.91
CA LEU A 190 -12.19 -23.37 -11.75
C LEU A 190 -11.78 -24.84 -11.82
N ASP A 191 -12.45 -25.70 -11.04
CA ASP A 191 -12.16 -27.14 -11.02
C ASP A 191 -12.34 -27.80 -12.40
N LYS A 192 -13.30 -27.33 -13.19
CA LYS A 192 -13.56 -27.92 -14.50
C LYS A 192 -12.68 -27.41 -15.63
N LYS A 193 -12.37 -26.09 -15.62
CA LYS A 193 -11.72 -25.44 -16.76
C LYS A 193 -10.22 -25.14 -16.53
N HIS A 194 -9.80 -24.98 -15.28
CA HIS A 194 -8.49 -24.45 -14.93
C HIS A 194 -7.71 -25.29 -13.92
N ASN A 195 -8.22 -26.48 -13.57
CA ASN A 195 -7.65 -27.32 -12.53
C ASN A 195 -6.16 -27.61 -12.76
N ASP A 196 -5.78 -28.03 -13.98
CA ASP A 196 -4.39 -28.40 -14.30
C ASP A 196 -3.43 -27.20 -14.20
N GLU A 197 -3.88 -26.01 -14.61
CA GLU A 197 -3.10 -24.78 -14.52
C GLU A 197 -2.89 -24.37 -13.05
N ILE A 198 -3.96 -24.41 -12.25
CA ILE A 198 -3.93 -24.11 -10.83
C ILE A 198 -3.06 -25.12 -10.08
N LEU A 199 -3.23 -26.40 -10.36
CA LEU A 199 -2.38 -27.47 -9.79
C LEU A 199 -0.91 -27.25 -10.14
N GLY A 200 -0.60 -26.89 -11.39
CA GLY A 200 0.76 -26.57 -11.81
C GLY A 200 1.37 -25.39 -11.04
N LEU A 201 0.56 -24.37 -10.70
CA LEU A 201 1.00 -23.24 -9.91
C LEU A 201 1.25 -23.61 -8.43
N PHE A 202 0.41 -24.47 -7.84
CA PHE A 202 0.57 -24.90 -6.45
C PHE A 202 1.67 -25.95 -6.25
N PHE A 203 1.74 -26.95 -7.14
CA PHE A 203 2.49 -28.18 -6.91
C PHE A 203 3.75 -28.34 -7.76
N SER A 204 4.08 -27.40 -8.67
CA SER A 204 5.38 -27.44 -9.31
C SER A 204 6.48 -27.32 -8.23
N GLY A 205 7.46 -28.22 -8.22
CA GLY A 205 8.55 -28.22 -7.25
C GLY A 205 9.56 -27.07 -7.45
N ASP A 206 9.55 -26.44 -8.64
CA ASP A 206 10.47 -25.39 -9.00
C ASP A 206 9.91 -24.01 -8.59
N LEU A 207 10.54 -23.42 -7.58
CA LEU A 207 10.18 -22.09 -7.08
C LEU A 207 10.40 -21.00 -8.14
N HIS A 208 11.53 -21.06 -8.85
CA HIS A 208 11.85 -20.08 -9.89
C HIS A 208 10.81 -20.09 -11.02
N ALA A 209 10.38 -21.28 -11.46
CA ALA A 209 9.33 -21.39 -12.47
C ALA A 209 7.98 -20.80 -11.99
N LYS A 210 7.65 -20.93 -10.70
CA LYS A 210 6.45 -20.28 -10.09
C LYS A 210 6.58 -18.77 -10.10
N GLU A 211 7.73 -18.26 -9.73
CA GLU A 211 8.01 -16.83 -9.68
C GLU A 211 7.99 -16.21 -11.07
N GLN A 212 8.54 -16.91 -12.05
CA GLN A 212 8.46 -16.50 -13.46
C GLN A 212 7.00 -16.38 -13.94
N LYS A 213 6.14 -17.35 -13.63
CA LYS A 213 4.71 -17.28 -13.96
C LYS A 213 3.98 -16.14 -13.23
N TYR A 214 4.35 -15.84 -11.97
CA TYR A 214 3.81 -14.71 -11.25
C TYR A 214 4.21 -13.39 -11.94
N TYR A 215 5.48 -13.27 -12.30
CA TYR A 215 5.97 -12.11 -13.04
C TYR A 215 5.25 -11.93 -14.39
N GLU A 216 5.08 -12.99 -15.16
CA GLU A 216 4.40 -12.96 -16.46
C GLU A 216 2.94 -12.50 -16.32
N PHE A 217 2.26 -12.96 -15.28
CA PHE A 217 0.90 -12.49 -14.96
C PHE A 217 0.87 -11.00 -14.63
N VAL A 218 1.76 -10.54 -13.73
CA VAL A 218 1.87 -9.11 -13.37
C VAL A 218 2.17 -8.27 -14.60
N LYS A 219 3.09 -8.70 -15.44
CA LYS A 219 3.44 -8.03 -16.68
C LYS A 219 2.26 -7.95 -17.64
N LYS A 220 1.56 -9.06 -17.87
CA LYS A 220 0.37 -9.12 -18.72
C LYS A 220 -0.72 -8.15 -18.21
N LEU A 221 -0.98 -8.13 -16.91
CA LEU A 221 -1.95 -7.21 -16.29
C LEU A 221 -1.56 -5.74 -16.54
N ILE A 222 -0.26 -5.41 -16.42
CA ILE A 222 0.26 -4.06 -16.68
C ILE A 222 0.08 -3.69 -18.15
N ASP A 223 0.44 -4.58 -19.07
CA ASP A 223 0.32 -4.36 -20.52
C ASP A 223 -1.15 -4.18 -20.96
N GLU A 224 -2.09 -4.91 -20.35
CA GLU A 224 -3.52 -4.83 -20.66
C GLU A 224 -4.18 -3.57 -20.07
N LYS A 225 -3.87 -3.22 -18.84
CA LYS A 225 -4.54 -2.13 -18.12
C LYS A 225 -3.94 -0.76 -18.36
N GLN A 226 -2.65 -0.67 -18.56
CA GLN A 226 -1.87 0.57 -18.78
C GLN A 226 -2.16 1.67 -17.74
N LEU A 227 -2.50 1.26 -16.52
CA LEU A 227 -2.77 2.18 -15.41
C LEU A 227 -1.47 2.53 -14.67
N LEU A 228 -1.40 3.75 -14.12
CA LEU A 228 -0.32 4.20 -13.24
C LEU A 228 1.10 3.89 -13.80
N PRO A 229 1.48 4.38 -14.98
CA PRO A 229 2.66 3.92 -15.71
C PRO A 229 3.95 3.95 -14.88
N LYS A 230 4.22 5.05 -14.16
CA LYS A 230 5.43 5.16 -13.32
C LYS A 230 5.50 4.12 -12.20
N PHE A 231 4.35 3.80 -11.59
CA PHE A 231 4.27 2.76 -10.55
C PHE A 231 4.46 1.38 -11.17
N SER A 232 3.78 1.10 -12.27
CA SER A 232 3.84 -0.17 -13.01
C SER A 232 5.24 -0.48 -13.52
N ASP A 233 5.91 0.49 -14.12
CA ASP A 233 7.31 0.35 -14.57
C ASP A 233 8.26 0.04 -13.40
N GLY A 234 8.03 0.70 -12.26
CA GLY A 234 8.79 0.42 -11.04
C GLY A 234 8.59 -0.99 -10.52
N VAL A 235 7.36 -1.51 -10.55
CA VAL A 235 7.04 -2.90 -10.18
C VAL A 235 7.75 -3.88 -11.09
N LEU A 236 7.69 -3.69 -12.42
CA LEU A 236 8.36 -4.57 -13.38
C LEU A 236 9.89 -4.56 -13.21
N LYS A 237 10.47 -3.38 -12.92
CA LYS A 237 11.90 -3.26 -12.64
C LYS A 237 12.30 -4.08 -11.42
N ILE A 238 11.56 -3.97 -10.31
CA ILE A 238 11.81 -4.72 -9.08
C ILE A 238 11.70 -6.24 -9.33
N TRP A 239 10.70 -6.68 -10.10
CA TRP A 239 10.54 -8.08 -10.46
C TRP A 239 11.72 -8.62 -11.25
N LYS A 240 12.19 -7.88 -12.26
CA LYS A 240 13.38 -8.27 -13.03
C LYS A 240 14.63 -8.39 -12.15
N GLU A 241 14.91 -7.36 -11.35
CA GLU A 241 16.03 -7.35 -10.40
C GLU A 241 15.95 -8.50 -9.38
N TYR A 242 14.75 -8.97 -9.07
CA TYR A 242 14.53 -10.11 -8.17
C TYR A 242 14.81 -11.44 -8.88
N LEU A 243 14.31 -11.64 -10.10
CA LEU A 243 14.46 -12.88 -10.86
C LEU A 243 15.90 -13.10 -11.40
N ASP A 244 16.67 -12.05 -11.58
CA ASP A 244 18.06 -12.09 -12.06
C ASP A 244 19.07 -12.49 -10.95
N LYS A 245 18.63 -12.73 -9.70
CA LYS A 245 19.46 -13.18 -8.56
C LYS A 245 19.48 -14.68 -8.43
#